data_5b9ef0e389eff810b1ce328a7bfec151
#
_entry.id   5b9ef0e389eff810b1ce328a7bfec151
#
_cell.length_a   1.000
_cell.length_b   1.000
_cell.length_c   1.000
_cell.angle_alpha   90.00
_cell.angle_beta   90.00
_cell.angle_gamma   90.00
#
_symmetry.space_group_name_H-M   'P 1'
#
loop_
_entity.id
_entity.type
_entity.pdbx_description
1 polymer ?
#
loop_
_entity_poly.entity_id
_entity_poly.type
_entity_poly.pdbx_seq_one_letter_code
_entity_poly.pdbx_strand_id
1 'polypeptide(L)'
;HRALIKMEDDEKLQKAYLPAFTDAEREIGRLADIAQQCDWDSLYTALSNFKFSPIGQVRGHEDKALAESIKSAKADAEEIIKEVKGMIFSDIKTAASDVKRLGPIINKLFEVTEKYNSIFNELKRERGGLDFADIEHLALSLLVKRKQGSIILTDIAVEEASRYDEVLIDEYQDVNDLQDKIVYALSGEGKRLFMVGDVKQSIYRFRQSDPGIFLSKRDYYKSHDYNGCRYIVLDDNFRSRRGVCDAVNFFFSRIMTKKSGEMDYTSDDHLIPSADFPENGENDTEVHIIEKSGSKEKIETIEARYIAGYIKEKMSAPAFIKSEDGTLRRAEYGDFTILLRSPSSKAGTYYNELKAAGIPVWCDLSGGFFESAEIMTMLSLLKVIDNPLRDIPLLSVLMSPIYGYTAEQAALMRSESRNSSLYDALLRISATDTAAAEVIKDINCLRSASLSMPTEEFLIYLFDKTDYISLVKAMENGEQREANLLKLVGMAKQYEKSGGQGLGGFVRYITNMEEVKPDLSCAQPTAEVSGMVKIMSIHKSKGLQFPVCIIAGCASRFNKQDINAGLIMHKDTGIGLMYRDSERDIRYNTL
;
A
#
# COMPACT_ATOMS: atom_id res chain seq x y z
N HIS A 1 5.98 23.62 -28.36
CA HIS A 1 7.28 23.45 -29.05
C HIS A 1 7.36 22.13 -29.83
N ARG A 2 7.15 20.93 -29.21
CA ARG A 2 7.15 19.64 -29.96
C ARG A 2 6.11 19.58 -31.09
N ALA A 3 4.95 20.20 -30.95
CA ALA A 3 3.93 20.29 -31.97
C ALA A 3 4.36 21.21 -33.15
N LEU A 4 5.10 22.28 -32.86
CA LEU A 4 5.67 23.16 -33.87
C LEU A 4 6.69 22.42 -34.74
N ILE A 5 7.59 21.65 -34.13
CA ILE A 5 8.57 20.83 -34.87
C ILE A 5 7.88 19.82 -35.79
N LYS A 6 6.82 19.17 -35.33
CA LYS A 6 6.07 18.20 -36.15
C LYS A 6 5.36 18.81 -37.38
N MET A 7 5.18 20.11 -37.39
CA MET A 7 4.55 20.84 -38.51
C MET A 7 5.54 21.41 -39.53
N GLU A 8 6.86 21.35 -39.27
CA GLU A 8 7.88 22.02 -40.12
C GLU A 8 7.83 21.63 -41.60
N ASP A 9 7.46 20.40 -41.91
CA ASP A 9 7.44 19.88 -43.29
C ASP A 9 6.02 19.84 -43.93
N ASP A 10 5.00 20.43 -43.29
CA ASP A 10 3.61 20.35 -43.76
C ASP A 10 2.94 21.72 -43.90
N GLU A 11 2.93 22.27 -45.12
CA GLU A 11 2.36 23.58 -45.43
C GLU A 11 0.87 23.72 -45.06
N LYS A 12 0.07 22.64 -45.20
CA LYS A 12 -1.37 22.69 -44.85
C LYS A 12 -1.60 22.79 -43.37
N LEU A 13 -0.85 22.02 -42.57
CA LEU A 13 -0.89 22.07 -41.11
C LEU A 13 -0.31 23.36 -40.58
N GLN A 14 0.81 23.83 -41.16
CA GLN A 14 1.38 25.13 -40.79
C GLN A 14 0.38 26.26 -41.00
N LYS A 15 -0.23 26.38 -42.15
CA LYS A 15 -1.17 27.45 -42.47
C LYS A 15 -2.39 27.45 -41.51
N ALA A 16 -2.86 26.27 -41.08
CA ALA A 16 -4.03 26.13 -40.24
C ALA A 16 -3.76 26.25 -38.74
N TYR A 17 -2.59 25.75 -38.29
CA TYR A 17 -2.33 25.57 -36.85
C TYR A 17 -1.19 26.46 -36.34
N LEU A 18 -0.16 26.77 -37.15
CA LEU A 18 1.02 27.51 -36.72
C LEU A 18 0.70 28.84 -35.99
N PRO A 19 -0.25 29.69 -36.49
CA PRO A 19 -0.55 30.95 -35.82
C PRO A 19 -1.04 30.76 -34.40
N ALA A 20 -1.91 29.76 -34.17
CA ALA A 20 -2.46 29.49 -32.83
C ALA A 20 -1.42 28.92 -31.86
N PHE A 21 -0.52 28.07 -32.35
CA PHE A 21 0.56 27.50 -31.52
C PHE A 21 1.65 28.50 -31.18
N THR A 22 2.03 29.37 -32.14
CA THR A 22 2.99 30.46 -31.89
C THR A 22 2.43 31.48 -30.91
N ASP A 23 1.15 31.81 -31.03
CA ASP A 23 0.46 32.70 -30.09
C ASP A 23 0.42 32.07 -28.68
N ALA A 24 0.07 30.79 -28.58
CA ALA A 24 0.07 30.05 -27.30
C ALA A 24 1.49 29.99 -26.67
N GLU A 25 2.53 29.72 -27.45
CA GLU A 25 3.92 29.69 -26.99
C GLU A 25 4.36 31.05 -26.43
N ARG A 26 4.05 32.14 -27.13
CA ARG A 26 4.33 33.50 -26.69
C ARG A 26 3.63 33.85 -25.40
N GLU A 27 2.32 33.56 -25.29
CA GLU A 27 1.52 33.89 -24.10
C GLU A 27 1.90 33.00 -22.91
N ILE A 28 2.19 31.71 -23.10
CA ILE A 28 2.71 30.83 -22.05
C ILE A 28 4.10 31.30 -21.61
N GLY A 29 4.97 31.70 -22.52
CA GLY A 29 6.26 32.28 -22.19
C GLY A 29 6.11 33.52 -21.31
N ARG A 30 5.19 34.44 -21.67
CA ARG A 30 4.86 35.61 -20.83
C ARG A 30 4.37 35.25 -19.42
N LEU A 31 3.52 34.22 -19.30
CA LEU A 31 3.08 33.72 -17.99
C LEU A 31 4.25 33.17 -17.17
N ALA A 32 5.17 32.47 -17.81
CA ALA A 32 6.38 31.94 -17.16
C ALA A 32 7.30 33.07 -16.66
N ASP A 33 7.48 34.13 -17.45
CA ASP A 33 8.28 35.30 -17.08
C ASP A 33 7.68 36.02 -15.87
N ILE A 34 6.35 36.22 -15.84
CA ILE A 34 5.65 36.82 -14.70
C ILE A 34 5.80 35.91 -13.45
N ALA A 35 5.67 34.61 -13.60
CA ALA A 35 5.83 33.66 -12.50
C ALA A 35 7.25 33.69 -11.92
N GLN A 36 8.29 33.84 -12.77
CA GLN A 36 9.69 33.98 -12.32
C GLN A 36 9.93 35.27 -11.52
N GLN A 37 9.18 36.33 -11.79
CA GLN A 37 9.25 37.58 -11.04
C GLN A 37 8.52 37.53 -9.68
N CYS A 38 7.86 36.41 -9.37
CA CYS A 38 7.06 36.21 -8.15
C CYS A 38 5.95 37.27 -7.95
N ASP A 39 5.45 37.88 -9.04
CA ASP A 39 4.33 38.84 -9.00
C ASP A 39 3.00 38.08 -9.11
N TRP A 40 2.42 37.78 -7.94
CA TRP A 40 1.19 37.01 -7.83
C TRP A 40 -0.02 37.69 -8.50
N ASP A 41 -0.23 38.98 -8.27
CA ASP A 41 -1.41 39.68 -8.76
C ASP A 41 -1.35 39.86 -10.29
N SER A 42 -0.17 40.13 -10.84
CA SER A 42 0.05 40.15 -12.29
C SER A 42 -0.15 38.75 -12.91
N LEU A 43 0.32 37.70 -12.25
CA LEU A 43 0.13 36.33 -12.72
C LEU A 43 -1.35 35.90 -12.69
N TYR A 44 -2.05 36.21 -11.60
CA TYR A 44 -3.50 35.96 -11.47
C TYR A 44 -4.28 36.69 -12.58
N THR A 45 -3.97 37.97 -12.81
CA THR A 45 -4.63 38.75 -13.85
C THR A 45 -4.36 38.22 -15.26
N ALA A 46 -3.10 37.87 -15.54
CA ALA A 46 -2.71 37.31 -16.82
C ALA A 46 -3.34 35.95 -17.07
N LEU A 47 -3.37 35.05 -16.08
CA LEU A 47 -4.02 33.73 -16.17
C LEU A 47 -5.54 33.85 -16.34
N SER A 48 -6.19 34.77 -15.62
CA SER A 48 -7.63 34.97 -15.72
C SER A 48 -8.06 35.38 -17.13
N ASN A 49 -7.24 36.20 -17.78
CA ASN A 49 -7.46 36.69 -19.15
C ASN A 49 -6.95 35.76 -20.24
N PHE A 50 -6.15 34.76 -19.91
CA PHE A 50 -5.55 33.84 -20.88
C PHE A 50 -6.61 33.00 -21.57
N LYS A 51 -6.56 32.95 -22.89
CA LYS A 51 -7.39 32.10 -23.75
C LYS A 51 -6.55 31.58 -24.90
N PHE A 52 -6.67 30.30 -25.20
CA PHE A 52 -6.06 29.73 -26.40
C PHE A 52 -6.75 30.23 -27.67
N SER A 53 -5.97 30.62 -28.64
CA SER A 53 -6.48 30.94 -29.98
C SER A 53 -7.08 29.69 -30.64
N PRO A 54 -8.21 29.82 -31.36
CA PRO A 54 -8.79 28.70 -32.08
C PRO A 54 -7.87 28.21 -33.19
N ILE A 55 -7.79 26.88 -33.36
CA ILE A 55 -7.07 26.27 -34.48
C ILE A 55 -7.98 26.18 -35.71
N GLY A 56 -7.39 26.37 -36.89
CA GLY A 56 -8.10 26.24 -38.16
C GLY A 56 -8.58 24.81 -38.41
N GLN A 57 -9.55 24.66 -39.33
CA GLN A 57 -9.98 23.35 -39.81
C GLN A 57 -9.16 22.88 -40.97
N VAL A 58 -8.58 21.67 -40.87
CA VAL A 58 -7.88 21.02 -42.01
C VAL A 58 -8.77 19.87 -42.48
N ARG A 59 -9.29 19.99 -43.72
CA ARG A 59 -10.10 18.96 -44.37
C ARG A 59 -9.26 18.16 -45.35
N GLY A 60 -9.39 16.82 -45.34
CA GLY A 60 -8.76 15.97 -46.34
C GLY A 60 -7.22 15.88 -46.25
N HIS A 61 -6.69 15.92 -45.02
CA HIS A 61 -5.27 15.69 -44.78
C HIS A 61 -4.92 14.21 -44.96
N GLU A 62 -3.82 13.94 -45.64
CA GLU A 62 -3.36 12.57 -45.93
C GLU A 62 -2.94 11.84 -44.66
N ASP A 63 -2.20 12.50 -43.76
CA ASP A 63 -1.83 11.98 -42.45
C ASP A 63 -2.78 12.48 -41.35
N LYS A 64 -3.84 11.70 -41.12
CA LYS A 64 -4.80 11.99 -40.08
C LYS A 64 -4.21 11.80 -38.66
N ALA A 65 -3.26 10.88 -38.50
CA ALA A 65 -2.64 10.58 -37.20
C ALA A 65 -1.77 11.76 -36.75
N LEU A 66 -1.02 12.38 -37.67
CA LEU A 66 -0.24 13.58 -37.38
C LEU A 66 -1.15 14.75 -36.98
N ALA A 67 -2.22 15.02 -37.72
CA ALA A 67 -3.16 16.10 -37.43
C ALA A 67 -3.85 15.89 -36.05
N GLU A 68 -4.23 14.67 -35.72
CA GLU A 68 -4.78 14.32 -34.38
C GLU A 68 -3.75 14.49 -33.28
N SER A 69 -2.48 14.07 -33.49
CA SER A 69 -1.42 14.23 -32.49
C SER A 69 -1.12 15.69 -32.14
N ILE A 70 -1.25 16.59 -33.15
CA ILE A 70 -1.07 18.04 -32.95
C ILE A 70 -2.27 18.63 -32.17
N LYS A 71 -3.51 18.20 -32.48
CA LYS A 71 -4.69 18.62 -31.73
C LYS A 71 -4.64 18.15 -30.27
N SER A 72 -4.18 16.92 -30.04
CA SER A 72 -3.99 16.38 -28.69
C SER A 72 -3.01 17.24 -27.88
N ALA A 73 -1.89 17.66 -28.48
CA ALA A 73 -0.93 18.53 -27.81
C ALA A 73 -1.52 19.88 -27.37
N LYS A 74 -2.51 20.41 -28.10
CA LYS A 74 -3.25 21.60 -27.68
C LYS A 74 -4.18 21.28 -26.50
N ALA A 75 -4.91 20.19 -26.58
CA ALA A 75 -5.80 19.76 -25.50
C ALA A 75 -5.02 19.52 -24.19
N ASP A 76 -3.85 18.89 -24.26
CA ASP A 76 -2.95 18.70 -23.12
C ASP A 76 -2.51 20.04 -22.52
N ALA A 77 -2.16 21.02 -23.36
CA ALA A 77 -1.79 22.36 -22.90
C ALA A 77 -2.99 23.11 -22.28
N GLU A 78 -4.19 22.96 -22.83
CA GLU A 78 -5.43 23.52 -22.24
C GLU A 78 -5.72 22.93 -20.87
N GLU A 79 -5.52 21.61 -20.68
CA GLU A 79 -5.69 20.95 -19.39
C GLU A 79 -4.68 21.47 -18.35
N ILE A 80 -3.41 21.58 -18.72
CA ILE A 80 -2.36 22.14 -17.84
C ILE A 80 -2.68 23.58 -17.41
N ILE A 81 -3.05 24.45 -18.35
CA ILE A 81 -3.42 25.85 -18.01
C ILE A 81 -4.67 25.89 -17.13
N LYS A 82 -5.62 25.00 -17.32
CA LYS A 82 -6.79 24.87 -16.45
C LYS A 82 -6.40 24.46 -15.02
N GLU A 83 -5.45 23.53 -14.89
CA GLU A 83 -4.90 23.14 -13.57
C GLU A 83 -4.21 24.32 -12.90
N VAL A 84 -3.34 25.07 -13.62
CA VAL A 84 -2.65 26.26 -13.10
C VAL A 84 -3.64 27.36 -12.70
N LYS A 85 -4.71 27.60 -13.47
CA LYS A 85 -5.80 28.50 -13.09
C LYS A 85 -6.52 28.05 -11.82
N GLY A 86 -6.62 26.74 -11.60
CA GLY A 86 -7.18 26.17 -10.37
C GLY A 86 -6.28 26.37 -9.15
N MET A 87 -4.97 26.53 -9.34
CA MET A 87 -4.01 26.83 -8.27
C MET A 87 -3.96 28.32 -7.94
N ILE A 88 -4.06 29.19 -8.95
CA ILE A 88 -3.96 30.67 -8.82
C ILE A 88 -5.33 31.27 -9.17
N PHE A 89 -6.25 31.20 -8.21
CA PHE A 89 -7.68 31.53 -8.43
C PHE A 89 -8.12 32.86 -7.81
N SER A 90 -7.25 33.55 -7.05
CA SER A 90 -7.54 34.84 -6.42
C SER A 90 -6.35 35.78 -6.38
N ASP A 91 -6.60 37.06 -6.17
CA ASP A 91 -5.55 38.04 -5.87
C ASP A 91 -4.98 37.81 -4.44
N ILE A 92 -3.80 38.41 -4.15
CA ILE A 92 -3.09 38.22 -2.90
C ILE A 92 -3.87 38.72 -1.68
N LYS A 93 -4.71 39.75 -1.83
CA LYS A 93 -5.50 40.31 -0.72
C LYS A 93 -6.62 39.33 -0.33
N THR A 94 -7.30 38.77 -1.31
CA THR A 94 -8.33 37.74 -1.11
C THR A 94 -7.71 36.49 -0.47
N ALA A 95 -6.59 36.01 -0.99
CA ALA A 95 -5.85 34.89 -0.45
C ALA A 95 -5.42 35.11 1.01
N ALA A 96 -4.85 36.27 1.32
CA ALA A 96 -4.48 36.62 2.70
C ALA A 96 -5.70 36.72 3.63
N SER A 97 -6.85 37.20 3.13
CA SER A 97 -8.10 37.20 3.89
C SER A 97 -8.59 35.78 4.20
N ASP A 98 -8.48 34.87 3.26
CA ASP A 98 -8.90 33.47 3.45
C ASP A 98 -7.99 32.77 4.47
N VAL A 99 -6.67 32.94 4.39
CA VAL A 99 -5.73 32.42 5.38
C VAL A 99 -6.07 32.97 6.78
N LYS A 100 -6.38 34.26 6.89
CA LYS A 100 -6.79 34.85 8.17
C LYS A 100 -8.09 34.27 8.72
N ARG A 101 -9.06 33.97 7.85
CA ARG A 101 -10.33 33.31 8.24
C ARG A 101 -10.11 31.86 8.68
N LEU A 102 -9.15 31.15 8.08
CA LEU A 102 -8.80 29.78 8.44
C LEU A 102 -7.99 29.68 9.73
N GLY A 103 -7.30 30.74 10.14
CA GLY A 103 -6.45 30.74 11.33
C GLY A 103 -7.13 30.18 12.60
N PRO A 104 -8.36 30.62 12.96
CA PRO A 104 -9.08 30.05 14.11
C PRO A 104 -9.38 28.56 13.97
N ILE A 105 -9.66 28.08 12.76
CA ILE A 105 -9.93 26.66 12.49
C ILE A 105 -8.66 25.85 12.66
N ILE A 106 -7.53 26.33 12.12
CA ILE A 106 -6.22 25.69 12.25
C ILE A 106 -5.79 25.65 13.72
N ASN A 107 -5.94 26.74 14.46
CA ASN A 107 -5.64 26.78 15.88
C ASN A 107 -6.49 25.78 16.67
N LYS A 108 -7.78 25.66 16.33
CA LYS A 108 -8.65 24.67 16.96
C LYS A 108 -8.27 23.23 16.63
N LEU A 109 -7.81 22.99 15.42
CA LEU A 109 -7.26 21.69 15.03
C LEU A 109 -6.03 21.34 15.89
N PHE A 110 -5.09 22.28 16.08
CA PHE A 110 -3.95 22.08 16.96
C PHE A 110 -4.37 21.77 18.41
N GLU A 111 -5.29 22.55 18.98
CA GLU A 111 -5.80 22.30 20.34
C GLU A 111 -6.39 20.88 20.48
N VAL A 112 -7.19 20.46 19.51
CA VAL A 112 -7.79 19.11 19.50
C VAL A 112 -6.71 18.04 19.37
N THR A 113 -5.72 18.25 18.51
CA THR A 113 -4.60 17.30 18.31
C THR A 113 -3.74 17.19 19.57
N GLU A 114 -3.42 18.30 20.23
CA GLU A 114 -2.67 18.31 21.48
C GLU A 114 -3.44 17.60 22.60
N LYS A 115 -4.75 17.87 22.72
CA LYS A 115 -5.61 17.20 23.69
C LYS A 115 -5.71 15.70 23.43
N TYR A 116 -5.89 15.31 22.17
CA TYR A 116 -5.88 13.91 21.78
C TYR A 116 -4.57 13.23 22.18
N ASN A 117 -3.44 13.83 21.83
CA ASN A 117 -2.11 13.29 22.14
C ASN A 117 -1.88 13.16 23.65
N SER A 118 -2.33 14.15 24.45
CA SER A 118 -2.25 14.08 25.91
C SER A 118 -3.05 12.91 26.48
N ILE A 119 -4.32 12.76 26.07
CA ILE A 119 -5.20 11.66 26.52
C ILE A 119 -4.65 10.30 26.07
N PHE A 120 -4.18 10.22 24.81
CA PHE A 120 -3.63 8.99 24.27
C PHE A 120 -2.38 8.52 25.04
N ASN A 121 -1.47 9.47 25.35
CA ASN A 121 -0.28 9.18 26.16
C ASN A 121 -0.61 8.79 27.59
N GLU A 122 -1.65 9.39 28.20
CA GLU A 122 -2.14 9.01 29.53
C GLU A 122 -2.67 7.57 29.54
N LEU A 123 -3.51 7.23 28.57
CA LEU A 123 -4.04 5.87 28.43
C LEU A 123 -2.94 4.82 28.16
N LYS A 124 -1.89 5.18 27.41
CA LYS A 124 -0.72 4.29 27.23
C LYS A 124 0.01 4.05 28.54
N ARG A 125 0.22 5.09 29.35
CA ARG A 125 0.87 4.98 30.67
C ARG A 125 0.04 4.13 31.64
N GLU A 126 -1.28 4.34 31.69
CA GLU A 126 -2.18 3.52 32.51
C GLU A 126 -2.12 2.04 32.14
N ARG A 127 -1.96 1.72 30.87
CA ARG A 127 -1.84 0.35 30.35
C ARG A 127 -0.41 -0.19 30.40
N GLY A 128 0.58 0.60 30.79
CA GLY A 128 1.99 0.22 30.79
C GLY A 128 2.54 -0.11 29.40
N GLY A 129 1.96 0.49 28.33
CA GLY A 129 2.32 0.22 26.93
C GLY A 129 3.02 1.39 26.26
N LEU A 130 3.93 1.07 25.33
CA LEU A 130 4.58 2.01 24.43
C LEU A 130 4.33 1.54 22.99
N ASP A 131 4.13 2.47 22.06
CA ASP A 131 4.17 2.17 20.62
C ASP A 131 5.59 2.41 20.06
N PHE A 132 5.82 2.00 18.79
CA PHE A 132 7.13 2.15 18.16
C PHE A 132 7.59 3.62 18.06
N ALA A 133 6.66 4.54 17.83
CA ALA A 133 6.99 5.98 17.77
C ALA A 133 7.43 6.50 19.15
N ASP A 134 6.81 6.03 20.25
CA ASP A 134 7.25 6.37 21.60
C ASP A 134 8.70 5.95 21.84
N ILE A 135 9.07 4.74 21.42
CA ILE A 135 10.44 4.22 21.59
C ILE A 135 11.44 5.09 20.85
N GLU A 136 11.17 5.46 19.60
CA GLU A 136 12.02 6.35 18.81
C GLU A 136 12.13 7.74 19.45
N HIS A 137 11.01 8.34 19.86
CA HIS A 137 11.01 9.65 20.53
C HIS A 137 11.71 9.63 21.89
N LEU A 138 11.52 8.61 22.69
CA LEU A 138 12.20 8.45 23.97
C LEU A 138 13.71 8.28 23.77
N ALA A 139 14.12 7.41 22.83
CA ALA A 139 15.53 7.25 22.48
C ALA A 139 16.14 8.59 22.06
N LEU A 140 15.47 9.33 21.16
CA LEU A 140 15.97 10.63 20.73
C LEU A 140 16.07 11.62 21.90
N SER A 141 15.09 11.65 22.81
CA SER A 141 15.09 12.53 23.99
C SER A 141 16.23 12.26 24.97
N LEU A 142 16.67 11.01 25.05
CA LEU A 142 17.83 10.60 25.86
C LEU A 142 19.15 10.99 25.18
N LEU A 143 19.22 10.89 23.85
CA LEU A 143 20.47 11.06 23.10
C LEU A 143 20.75 12.52 22.71
N VAL A 144 19.69 13.34 22.54
CA VAL A 144 19.84 14.66 21.92
C VAL A 144 19.10 15.74 22.71
N LYS A 145 19.74 16.91 22.85
CA LYS A 145 19.11 18.14 23.39
C LYS A 145 19.14 19.26 22.35
N ARG A 146 18.10 20.10 22.33
CA ARG A 146 18.10 21.33 21.53
C ARG A 146 18.58 22.50 22.38
N LYS A 147 19.59 23.22 21.89
CA LYS A 147 20.08 24.43 22.50
C LYS A 147 20.25 25.50 21.42
N GLN A 148 19.52 26.61 21.54
CA GLN A 148 19.56 27.75 20.59
C GLN A 148 19.37 27.30 19.11
N GLY A 149 18.46 26.35 18.86
CA GLY A 149 18.19 25.83 17.52
C GLY A 149 19.15 24.74 17.02
N SER A 150 20.28 24.53 17.70
CA SER A 150 21.24 23.48 17.35
C SER A 150 20.99 22.20 18.13
N ILE A 151 21.29 21.06 17.50
CA ILE A 151 21.24 19.73 18.11
C ILE A 151 22.57 19.48 18.83
N ILE A 152 22.52 19.11 20.11
CA ILE A 152 23.69 18.79 20.94
C ILE A 152 23.49 17.41 21.51
N LEU A 153 24.52 16.59 21.46
CA LEU A 153 24.54 15.27 22.08
C LEU A 153 24.53 15.38 23.61
N THR A 154 23.83 14.47 24.27
CA THR A 154 23.86 14.32 25.73
C THR A 154 25.09 13.52 26.16
N ASP A 155 25.41 13.55 27.46
CA ASP A 155 26.47 12.69 28.01
C ASP A 155 26.15 11.20 27.81
N ILE A 156 24.86 10.85 27.86
CA ILE A 156 24.39 9.47 27.58
C ILE A 156 24.70 9.10 26.13
N ALA A 157 24.46 9.99 25.18
CA ALA A 157 24.77 9.73 23.77
C ALA A 157 26.28 9.53 23.55
N VAL A 158 27.13 10.32 24.22
CA VAL A 158 28.58 10.21 24.15
C VAL A 158 29.05 8.89 24.75
N GLU A 159 28.49 8.48 25.89
CA GLU A 159 28.79 7.20 26.52
C GLU A 159 28.37 6.03 25.64
N GLU A 160 27.10 6.02 25.16
CA GLU A 160 26.61 4.95 24.28
C GLU A 160 27.40 4.88 22.98
N ALA A 161 27.68 6.02 22.34
CA ALA A 161 28.49 6.06 21.14
C ALA A 161 29.92 5.50 21.36
N SER A 162 30.48 5.62 22.57
CA SER A 162 31.81 5.08 22.89
C SER A 162 31.88 3.56 22.93
N ARG A 163 30.74 2.88 23.00
CA ARG A 163 30.62 1.41 23.03
C ARG A 163 30.77 0.76 21.67
N TYR A 164 30.63 1.55 20.60
CA TYR A 164 30.65 1.06 19.23
C TYR A 164 31.90 1.59 18.50
N ASP A 165 32.63 0.71 17.86
CA ASP A 165 33.73 1.08 16.96
C ASP A 165 33.17 1.57 15.62
N GLU A 166 32.13 0.91 15.12
CA GLU A 166 31.43 1.26 13.87
C GLU A 166 29.91 1.05 14.00
N VAL A 167 29.14 1.88 13.31
CA VAL A 167 27.68 1.77 13.17
C VAL A 167 27.37 1.55 11.70
N LEU A 168 26.87 0.37 11.37
CA LEU A 168 26.55 -0.04 10.00
C LEU A 168 25.05 -0.08 9.81
N ILE A 169 24.56 0.64 8.82
CA ILE A 169 23.13 0.71 8.50
C ILE A 169 22.90 0.33 7.04
N ASP A 170 22.10 -0.68 6.83
CA ASP A 170 21.63 -1.08 5.50
C ASP A 170 20.29 -0.41 5.16
N GLU A 171 19.94 -0.39 3.89
CA GLU A 171 18.70 0.20 3.36
C GLU A 171 18.46 1.66 3.82
N TYR A 172 19.52 2.46 3.83
CA TYR A 172 19.47 3.81 4.42
C TYR A 172 18.47 4.75 3.74
N GLN A 173 18.06 4.48 2.50
CA GLN A 173 17.02 5.23 1.80
C GLN A 173 15.63 5.12 2.45
N ASP A 174 15.44 4.17 3.37
CA ASP A 174 14.18 3.97 4.08
C ASP A 174 14.18 4.57 5.49
N VAL A 175 15.26 5.23 5.89
CA VAL A 175 15.38 5.90 7.18
C VAL A 175 14.53 7.17 7.22
N ASN A 176 13.89 7.43 8.36
CA ASN A 176 13.19 8.68 8.64
C ASN A 176 14.09 9.68 9.40
N ASP A 177 13.62 10.93 9.55
CA ASP A 177 14.37 12.01 10.22
C ASP A 177 14.69 11.72 11.70
N LEU A 178 13.82 10.99 12.42
CA LEU A 178 14.06 10.57 13.79
C LEU A 178 15.18 9.53 13.87
N GLN A 179 15.10 8.51 13.03
CA GLN A 179 16.09 7.44 12.95
C GLN A 179 17.44 7.99 12.52
N ASP A 180 17.51 8.89 11.55
CA ASP A 180 18.74 9.55 11.14
C ASP A 180 19.43 10.27 12.31
N LYS A 181 18.66 10.99 13.14
CA LYS A 181 19.23 11.68 14.32
C LYS A 181 19.70 10.71 15.40
N ILE A 182 19.00 9.61 15.61
CA ILE A 182 19.43 8.56 16.54
C ILE A 182 20.75 7.94 16.05
N VAL A 183 20.82 7.58 14.75
CA VAL A 183 22.02 7.04 14.12
C VAL A 183 23.18 8.03 14.20
N TYR A 184 22.95 9.30 13.91
CA TYR A 184 23.93 10.37 14.05
C TYR A 184 24.51 10.46 15.47
N ALA A 185 23.65 10.36 16.49
CA ALA A 185 24.07 10.38 17.88
C ALA A 185 24.91 9.14 18.25
N LEU A 186 24.45 7.95 17.90
CA LEU A 186 25.13 6.68 18.21
C LEU A 186 26.45 6.48 17.46
N SER A 187 26.59 7.07 16.27
CA SER A 187 27.82 6.99 15.48
C SER A 187 28.87 8.05 15.84
N GLY A 188 28.64 8.82 16.93
CA GLY A 188 29.55 9.87 17.35
C GLY A 188 29.59 11.03 16.34
N GLU A 189 28.43 11.63 16.06
CA GLU A 189 28.26 12.70 15.07
C GLU A 189 28.56 12.27 13.63
N GLY A 190 28.28 10.99 13.30
CA GLY A 190 28.52 10.42 11.98
C GLY A 190 29.97 9.99 11.69
N LYS A 191 30.88 10.15 12.66
CA LYS A 191 32.32 9.82 12.46
C LYS A 191 32.60 8.34 12.28
N ARG A 192 31.73 7.48 12.77
CA ARG A 192 31.82 6.01 12.74
C ARG A 192 30.64 5.39 12.02
N LEU A 193 30.07 6.09 11.03
CA LEU A 193 28.88 5.67 10.32
C LEU A 193 29.25 5.08 8.95
N PHE A 194 28.81 3.86 8.70
CA PHE A 194 28.82 3.22 7.39
C PHE A 194 27.37 2.99 6.95
N MET A 195 27.02 3.51 5.79
CA MET A 195 25.65 3.44 5.25
C MET A 195 25.65 2.75 3.90
N VAL A 196 24.73 1.85 3.69
CA VAL A 196 24.44 1.26 2.38
C VAL A 196 22.99 1.55 2.02
N GLY A 197 22.74 1.86 0.77
CA GLY A 197 21.38 2.12 0.30
C GLY A 197 21.31 2.33 -1.21
N ASP A 198 20.10 2.24 -1.71
CA ASP A 198 19.77 2.51 -3.11
C ASP A 198 18.49 3.34 -3.18
N VAL A 199 18.60 4.61 -3.54
CA VAL A 199 17.46 5.54 -3.63
C VAL A 199 16.37 5.05 -4.59
N LYS A 200 16.75 4.32 -5.66
CA LYS A 200 15.82 3.71 -6.60
C LYS A 200 14.87 2.69 -5.94
N GLN A 201 15.28 2.13 -4.80
CA GLN A 201 14.52 1.14 -4.02
C GLN A 201 13.74 1.75 -2.85
N SER A 202 13.68 3.09 -2.73
CA SER A 202 12.88 3.75 -1.71
C SER A 202 11.39 3.63 -2.03
N ILE A 203 10.66 2.80 -1.29
CA ILE A 203 9.23 2.53 -1.46
C ILE A 203 8.42 2.67 -0.17
N TYR A 204 9.04 3.12 0.94
CA TYR A 204 8.41 3.22 2.26
C TYR A 204 8.06 4.66 2.69
N ARG A 205 7.87 5.58 1.73
CA ARG A 205 7.48 6.97 2.04
C ARG A 205 6.21 7.09 2.89
N PHE A 206 5.27 6.16 2.74
CA PHE A 206 4.07 6.08 3.57
C PHE A 206 4.36 5.75 5.05
N ARG A 207 5.59 5.29 5.38
CA ARG A 207 6.13 5.14 6.74
C ARG A 207 7.01 6.31 7.16
N GLN A 208 6.92 7.44 6.46
CA GLN A 208 7.70 8.64 6.69
C GLN A 208 9.20 8.51 6.38
N SER A 209 9.62 7.48 5.62
CA SER A 209 10.99 7.45 5.10
C SER A 209 11.23 8.64 4.17
N ASP A 210 12.42 9.23 4.26
CA ASP A 210 12.82 10.38 3.45
C ASP A 210 14.11 10.07 2.69
N PRO A 211 14.03 9.64 1.42
CA PRO A 211 15.23 9.38 0.60
C PRO A 211 16.11 10.63 0.40
N GLY A 212 15.55 11.84 0.60
CA GLY A 212 16.30 13.10 0.58
C GLY A 212 17.41 13.14 1.64
N ILE A 213 17.25 12.45 2.77
CA ILE A 213 18.29 12.33 3.80
C ILE A 213 19.51 11.60 3.23
N PHE A 214 19.28 10.44 2.60
CA PHE A 214 20.36 9.66 2.00
C PHE A 214 21.00 10.39 0.81
N LEU A 215 20.22 11.04 -0.05
CA LEU A 215 20.72 11.86 -1.15
C LEU A 215 21.62 13.00 -0.66
N SER A 216 21.20 13.72 0.39
CA SER A 216 22.00 14.81 0.98
C SER A 216 23.34 14.30 1.52
N LYS A 217 23.34 13.14 2.19
CA LYS A 217 24.57 12.49 2.68
C LYS A 217 25.44 12.01 1.52
N ARG A 218 24.85 11.39 0.49
CA ARG A 218 25.57 10.98 -0.72
C ARG A 218 26.30 12.16 -1.35
N ASP A 219 25.59 13.27 -1.57
CA ASP A 219 26.14 14.46 -2.22
C ASP A 219 27.24 15.08 -1.35
N TYR A 220 27.06 15.11 -0.02
CA TYR A 220 28.08 15.55 0.93
C TYR A 220 29.33 14.67 0.88
N TYR A 221 29.17 13.34 0.95
CA TYR A 221 30.29 12.40 0.95
C TYR A 221 31.03 12.39 -0.39
N LYS A 222 30.29 12.51 -1.51
CA LYS A 222 30.89 12.63 -2.85
C LYS A 222 31.75 13.90 -2.99
N SER A 223 31.32 15.02 -2.41
CA SER A 223 32.07 16.29 -2.44
C SER A 223 33.25 16.30 -1.47
N HIS A 224 33.28 15.45 -0.45
CA HIS A 224 34.33 15.36 0.59
C HIS A 224 35.08 14.00 0.54
N ASP A 225 35.01 13.28 -0.57
CA ASP A 225 35.67 11.99 -0.70
C ASP A 225 37.19 12.12 -0.46
N TYR A 226 37.75 11.19 0.30
CA TYR A 226 39.13 11.22 0.82
C TYR A 226 39.46 12.38 1.77
N ASN A 227 38.49 13.18 2.20
CA ASN A 227 38.66 14.26 3.18
C ASN A 227 37.81 14.01 4.44
N GLY A 228 38.11 12.86 5.10
CA GLY A 228 37.35 12.42 6.28
C GLY A 228 36.09 11.62 5.99
N CYS A 229 35.69 11.53 4.72
CA CYS A 229 34.56 10.75 4.24
C CYS A 229 35.00 9.83 3.10
N ARG A 230 34.20 8.79 2.84
CA ARG A 230 34.39 7.89 1.70
C ARG A 230 33.06 7.67 0.98
N TYR A 231 33.06 7.90 -0.33
CA TYR A 231 31.94 7.56 -1.21
C TYR A 231 32.33 6.39 -2.10
N ILE A 232 31.52 5.33 -2.08
CA ILE A 232 31.73 4.10 -2.85
C ILE A 232 30.47 3.81 -3.65
N VAL A 233 30.64 3.65 -4.96
CA VAL A 233 29.57 3.21 -5.87
C VAL A 233 29.62 1.69 -5.97
N LEU A 234 28.47 1.03 -5.76
CA LEU A 234 28.29 -0.41 -5.94
C LEU A 234 27.36 -0.62 -7.14
N ASP A 235 27.92 -0.54 -8.33
CA ASP A 235 27.19 -0.60 -9.61
C ASP A 235 27.14 -2.01 -10.21
N ASP A 236 28.02 -2.92 -9.78
CA ASP A 236 28.04 -4.32 -10.19
C ASP A 236 26.81 -5.09 -9.68
N ASN A 237 26.00 -5.61 -10.60
CA ASN A 237 24.83 -6.44 -10.28
C ASN A 237 25.14 -7.92 -10.54
N PHE A 238 25.24 -8.71 -9.45
CA PHE A 238 25.48 -10.15 -9.47
C PHE A 238 24.19 -10.99 -9.38
N ARG A 239 23.02 -10.35 -9.35
CA ARG A 239 21.73 -11.00 -9.14
C ARG A 239 20.95 -11.26 -10.42
N SER A 240 20.96 -10.29 -11.33
CA SER A 240 20.07 -10.27 -12.49
C SER A 240 20.82 -10.53 -13.79
N ARG A 241 20.09 -11.08 -14.78
CA ARG A 241 20.58 -11.22 -16.16
C ARG A 241 20.85 -9.86 -16.79
N ARG A 242 21.74 -9.83 -17.79
CA ARG A 242 22.10 -8.62 -18.53
C ARG A 242 20.90 -7.85 -19.05
N GLY A 243 19.96 -8.51 -19.73
CA GLY A 243 18.79 -7.85 -20.31
C GLY A 243 17.86 -7.23 -19.28
N VAL A 244 17.83 -7.74 -18.03
CA VAL A 244 17.09 -7.11 -16.93
C VAL A 244 17.77 -5.82 -16.50
N CYS A 245 19.10 -5.81 -16.32
CA CYS A 245 19.85 -4.60 -15.97
C CYS A 245 19.74 -3.54 -17.07
N ASP A 246 19.89 -3.94 -18.34
CA ASP A 246 19.78 -3.05 -19.50
C ASP A 246 18.39 -2.43 -19.62
N ALA A 247 17.33 -3.22 -19.38
CA ALA A 247 15.95 -2.71 -19.37
C ALA A 247 15.71 -1.72 -18.23
N VAL A 248 16.20 -2.01 -17.01
CA VAL A 248 16.13 -1.08 -15.88
C VAL A 248 16.84 0.23 -16.22
N ASN A 249 18.07 0.18 -16.70
CA ASN A 249 18.83 1.36 -17.11
C ASN A 249 18.09 2.15 -18.20
N PHE A 250 17.50 1.45 -19.20
CA PHE A 250 16.74 2.07 -20.28
C PHE A 250 15.50 2.82 -19.77
N PHE A 251 14.72 2.23 -18.90
CA PHE A 251 13.51 2.87 -18.37
C PHE A 251 13.86 4.02 -17.43
N PHE A 252 14.72 3.78 -16.44
CA PHE A 252 15.01 4.79 -15.42
C PHE A 252 15.73 6.01 -15.97
N SER A 253 16.64 5.85 -16.96
CA SER A 253 17.27 7.00 -17.64
C SER A 253 16.27 7.93 -18.34
N ARG A 254 15.03 7.49 -18.61
CA ARG A 254 13.98 8.27 -19.29
C ARG A 254 12.92 8.82 -18.34
N ILE A 255 12.62 8.11 -17.28
CA ILE A 255 11.49 8.46 -16.41
C ILE A 255 11.91 9.00 -15.03
N MET A 256 13.13 8.68 -14.57
CA MET A 256 13.60 9.10 -13.25
C MET A 256 14.32 10.43 -13.35
N THR A 257 13.64 11.47 -12.91
CA THR A 257 14.15 12.84 -12.81
C THR A 257 13.88 13.38 -11.42
N LYS A 258 14.50 14.51 -11.03
CA LYS A 258 14.21 15.18 -9.75
C LYS A 258 12.71 15.43 -9.53
N LYS A 259 11.93 15.66 -10.59
CA LYS A 259 10.48 15.88 -10.50
C LYS A 259 9.67 14.61 -10.28
N SER A 260 10.08 13.49 -10.88
CA SER A 260 9.32 12.24 -10.87
C SER A 260 9.87 11.19 -9.90
N GLY A 261 11.16 11.25 -9.56
CA GLY A 261 11.86 10.26 -8.75
C GLY A 261 12.81 10.86 -7.72
N GLU A 262 12.71 12.17 -7.45
CA GLU A 262 13.51 12.92 -6.46
C GLU A 262 15.02 13.02 -6.79
N MET A 263 15.49 12.27 -7.78
CA MET A 263 16.86 12.28 -8.28
C MET A 263 16.88 12.17 -9.79
N ASP A 264 17.95 12.67 -10.41
CA ASP A 264 18.25 12.39 -11.81
C ASP A 264 19.04 11.09 -11.91
N TYR A 265 18.66 10.20 -12.83
CA TYR A 265 19.34 8.93 -13.06
C TYR A 265 20.63 9.16 -13.84
N THR A 266 21.77 8.99 -13.21
CA THR A 266 23.10 9.26 -13.75
C THR A 266 23.88 7.97 -14.02
N SER A 267 25.10 8.09 -14.54
CA SER A 267 26.02 6.94 -14.73
C SER A 267 26.31 6.18 -13.44
N ASP A 268 26.37 6.88 -12.30
CA ASP A 268 26.64 6.26 -10.98
C ASP A 268 25.45 5.40 -10.52
N ASP A 269 24.27 5.58 -11.11
CA ASP A 269 23.06 4.86 -10.76
C ASP A 269 22.79 3.65 -11.70
N HIS A 270 23.59 3.50 -12.76
CA HIS A 270 23.48 2.41 -13.71
C HIS A 270 23.82 1.07 -13.06
N LEU A 271 23.11 0.02 -13.45
CA LEU A 271 23.41 -1.35 -13.07
C LEU A 271 24.34 -1.97 -14.10
N ILE A 272 25.51 -2.41 -13.67
CA ILE A 272 26.47 -3.14 -14.51
C ILE A 272 26.22 -4.64 -14.34
N PRO A 273 25.81 -5.37 -15.40
CA PRO A 273 25.53 -6.80 -15.29
C PRO A 273 26.82 -7.59 -15.12
N SER A 274 27.10 -8.06 -13.91
CA SER A 274 28.32 -8.80 -13.55
C SER A 274 28.01 -10.25 -13.11
N ALA A 275 26.72 -10.66 -13.17
CA ALA A 275 26.31 -12.03 -12.89
C ALA A 275 26.66 -12.97 -14.06
N ASP A 276 27.20 -14.13 -13.73
CA ASP A 276 27.42 -15.21 -14.69
C ASP A 276 26.13 -16.03 -14.88
N PHE A 277 25.46 -15.79 -15.99
CA PHE A 277 24.29 -16.56 -16.41
C PHE A 277 24.56 -17.27 -17.73
N PRO A 278 24.25 -18.57 -17.85
CA PRO A 278 24.32 -19.26 -19.12
C PRO A 278 23.32 -18.67 -20.12
N GLU A 279 23.66 -18.67 -21.41
CA GLU A 279 22.73 -18.30 -22.48
C GLU A 279 21.54 -19.29 -22.49
N ASN A 280 20.32 -18.77 -22.54
CA ASN A 280 19.09 -19.56 -22.46
C ASN A 280 18.19 -19.48 -23.71
N GLY A 281 18.56 -18.63 -24.69
CA GLY A 281 17.76 -18.42 -25.91
C GLY A 281 16.44 -17.66 -25.70
N GLU A 282 16.14 -17.19 -24.48
CA GLU A 282 14.94 -16.42 -24.14
C GLU A 282 15.27 -14.94 -23.96
N ASN A 283 14.25 -14.09 -24.09
CA ASN A 283 14.37 -12.67 -23.77
C ASN A 283 14.40 -12.50 -22.25
N ASP A 284 15.41 -11.79 -21.74
CA ASP A 284 15.53 -11.52 -20.30
C ASP A 284 14.46 -10.53 -19.80
N THR A 285 13.93 -9.69 -20.68
CA THR A 285 12.88 -8.71 -20.35
C THR A 285 11.90 -8.60 -21.51
N GLU A 286 10.62 -8.69 -21.21
CA GLU A 286 9.54 -8.57 -22.17
C GLU A 286 8.53 -7.50 -21.71
N VAL A 287 8.00 -6.73 -22.64
CA VAL A 287 6.93 -5.74 -22.39
C VAL A 287 5.71 -6.13 -23.20
N HIS A 288 4.63 -6.49 -22.50
CA HIS A 288 3.38 -6.91 -23.10
C HIS A 288 2.34 -5.80 -23.03
N ILE A 289 1.79 -5.39 -24.17
CA ILE A 289 0.74 -4.38 -24.26
C ILE A 289 -0.58 -5.07 -24.58
N ILE A 290 -1.53 -4.98 -23.65
CA ILE A 290 -2.83 -5.64 -23.74
C ILE A 290 -3.88 -4.57 -24.07
N GLU A 291 -4.50 -4.71 -25.25
CA GLU A 291 -5.56 -3.80 -25.71
C GLU A 291 -6.94 -4.31 -25.28
N LYS A 292 -7.73 -3.41 -24.66
CA LYS A 292 -9.12 -3.68 -24.29
C LYS A 292 -10.09 -3.23 -25.39
N SER A 293 -9.97 -3.70 -26.61
CA SER A 293 -10.89 -3.31 -27.67
C SER A 293 -12.23 -4.04 -27.58
N GLY A 294 -13.32 -3.29 -27.41
CA GLY A 294 -14.71 -3.81 -27.50
C GLY A 294 -15.20 -4.71 -26.37
N SER A 295 -14.37 -5.11 -25.41
CA SER A 295 -14.75 -5.98 -24.30
C SER A 295 -15.43 -5.18 -23.15
N LYS A 296 -16.51 -5.75 -22.60
CA LYS A 296 -17.16 -5.26 -21.38
C LYS A 296 -16.47 -5.76 -20.09
N GLU A 297 -15.53 -6.71 -20.20
CA GLU A 297 -14.79 -7.25 -19.06
C GLU A 297 -13.86 -6.19 -18.44
N LYS A 298 -13.52 -6.38 -17.18
CA LYS A 298 -12.50 -5.55 -16.51
C LYS A 298 -11.14 -5.84 -17.13
N ILE A 299 -10.30 -4.81 -17.24
CA ILE A 299 -8.95 -4.97 -17.80
C ILE A 299 -8.11 -5.94 -16.98
N GLU A 300 -8.29 -5.96 -15.65
CA GLU A 300 -7.60 -6.86 -14.73
C GLU A 300 -7.91 -8.34 -15.04
N THR A 301 -9.15 -8.66 -15.47
CA THR A 301 -9.55 -10.02 -15.85
C THR A 301 -8.86 -10.45 -17.14
N ILE A 302 -8.80 -9.55 -18.14
CA ILE A 302 -8.15 -9.82 -19.42
C ILE A 302 -6.65 -10.01 -19.22
N GLU A 303 -6.03 -9.15 -18.42
CA GLU A 303 -4.60 -9.20 -18.08
C GLU A 303 -4.27 -10.48 -17.31
N ALA A 304 -5.06 -10.84 -16.30
CA ALA A 304 -4.86 -12.06 -15.51
C ALA A 304 -4.94 -13.33 -16.38
N ARG A 305 -5.90 -13.39 -17.30
CA ARG A 305 -6.05 -14.50 -18.24
C ARG A 305 -4.88 -14.57 -19.23
N TYR A 306 -4.40 -13.43 -19.70
CA TYR A 306 -3.19 -13.34 -20.52
C TYR A 306 -1.97 -13.88 -19.78
N ILE A 307 -1.76 -13.43 -18.53
CA ILE A 307 -0.65 -13.90 -17.67
C ILE A 307 -0.74 -15.42 -17.44
N ALA A 308 -1.95 -15.96 -17.22
CA ALA A 308 -2.13 -17.40 -17.07
C ALA A 308 -1.72 -18.18 -18.33
N GLY A 309 -2.04 -17.66 -19.53
CA GLY A 309 -1.58 -18.20 -20.80
C GLY A 309 -0.06 -18.13 -20.95
N TYR A 310 0.52 -17.00 -20.64
CA TYR A 310 1.97 -16.78 -20.68
C TYR A 310 2.75 -17.71 -19.75
N ILE A 311 2.29 -17.90 -18.51
CA ILE A 311 2.92 -18.84 -17.58
C ILE A 311 2.90 -20.28 -18.17
N LYS A 312 1.78 -20.74 -18.74
CA LYS A 312 1.67 -22.07 -19.38
C LYS A 312 2.60 -22.21 -20.58
N GLU A 313 2.74 -21.16 -21.39
CA GLU A 313 3.68 -21.12 -22.51
C GLU A 313 5.12 -21.29 -22.00
N LYS A 314 5.54 -20.50 -21.01
CA LYS A 314 6.88 -20.58 -20.43
C LYS A 314 7.16 -21.88 -19.70
N MET A 315 6.15 -22.52 -19.09
CA MET A 315 6.26 -23.89 -18.53
C MET A 315 6.57 -24.95 -19.60
N SER A 316 6.16 -24.72 -20.83
CA SER A 316 6.41 -25.60 -21.96
C SER A 316 7.70 -25.25 -22.73
N ALA A 317 8.33 -24.14 -22.42
CA ALA A 317 9.56 -23.68 -23.05
C ALA A 317 10.77 -24.58 -22.70
N PRO A 318 11.88 -24.47 -23.46
CA PRO A 318 13.15 -25.09 -23.09
C PRO A 318 13.64 -24.64 -21.70
N ALA A 319 14.65 -25.30 -21.17
CA ALA A 319 15.26 -24.96 -19.89
C ALA A 319 15.88 -23.55 -19.95
N PHE A 320 15.42 -22.64 -19.08
CA PHE A 320 15.92 -21.26 -19.04
C PHE A 320 16.12 -20.70 -17.62
N ILE A 321 15.71 -21.43 -16.60
CA ILE A 321 15.93 -21.07 -15.19
C ILE A 321 17.28 -21.58 -14.73
N LYS A 322 18.11 -20.73 -14.11
CA LYS A 322 19.38 -21.13 -13.52
C LYS A 322 19.12 -21.88 -12.20
N SER A 323 19.62 -23.10 -12.11
CA SER A 323 19.64 -23.90 -10.88
C SER A 323 20.79 -23.47 -9.94
N GLU A 324 20.78 -23.97 -8.72
CA GLU A 324 21.83 -23.71 -7.73
C GLU A 324 23.21 -24.22 -8.18
N ASP A 325 23.24 -25.31 -8.94
CA ASP A 325 24.47 -25.89 -9.52
C ASP A 325 24.99 -25.13 -10.76
N GLY A 326 24.28 -24.05 -11.17
CA GLY A 326 24.64 -23.24 -12.34
C GLY A 326 24.10 -23.75 -13.69
N THR A 327 23.45 -24.93 -13.73
CA THR A 327 22.83 -25.46 -14.95
C THR A 327 21.47 -24.82 -15.23
N LEU A 328 20.95 -24.99 -16.46
CA LEU A 328 19.59 -24.56 -16.79
C LEU A 328 18.60 -25.70 -16.55
N ARG A 329 17.49 -25.38 -15.90
CA ARG A 329 16.31 -26.23 -15.73
C ARG A 329 15.07 -25.62 -16.36
N ARG A 330 14.05 -26.43 -16.56
CA ARG A 330 12.72 -25.93 -16.94
C ARG A 330 12.10 -25.15 -15.79
N ALA A 331 11.24 -24.21 -16.14
CA ALA A 331 10.48 -23.46 -15.16
C ALA A 331 9.47 -24.34 -14.43
N GLU A 332 9.26 -24.04 -13.16
CA GLU A 332 8.20 -24.57 -12.30
C GLU A 332 7.27 -23.44 -11.88
N TYR A 333 6.05 -23.74 -11.44
CA TYR A 333 5.10 -22.71 -11.04
C TYR A 333 5.64 -21.81 -9.91
N GLY A 334 6.45 -22.37 -9.00
CA GLY A 334 7.08 -21.62 -7.90
C GLY A 334 8.12 -20.58 -8.35
N ASP A 335 8.59 -20.64 -9.60
CA ASP A 335 9.52 -19.66 -10.15
C ASP A 335 8.84 -18.32 -10.52
N PHE A 336 7.52 -18.33 -10.72
CA PHE A 336 6.78 -17.15 -11.16
C PHE A 336 6.22 -16.37 -10.00
N THR A 337 6.47 -15.06 -10.01
CA THR A 337 5.88 -14.13 -9.05
C THR A 337 5.22 -12.96 -9.76
N ILE A 338 3.96 -12.72 -9.43
CA ILE A 338 3.17 -11.61 -9.95
C ILE A 338 3.17 -10.50 -8.91
N LEU A 339 3.72 -9.34 -9.26
CA LEU A 339 3.81 -8.17 -8.41
C LEU A 339 2.72 -7.17 -8.76
N LEU A 340 1.96 -6.77 -7.75
CA LEU A 340 0.92 -5.75 -7.85
C LEU A 340 1.25 -4.57 -6.93
N ARG A 341 0.96 -3.35 -7.39
CA ARG A 341 1.11 -2.16 -6.54
C ARG A 341 0.12 -2.17 -5.36
N SER A 342 -1.14 -2.53 -5.61
CA SER A 342 -2.22 -2.57 -4.62
C SER A 342 -3.00 -3.87 -4.79
N PRO A 343 -2.61 -4.96 -4.12
CA PRO A 343 -3.24 -6.26 -4.29
C PRO A 343 -4.65 -6.34 -3.70
N SER A 344 -4.98 -5.57 -2.65
CA SER A 344 -6.23 -5.70 -1.88
C SER A 344 -7.51 -5.73 -2.72
N SER A 345 -7.58 -4.96 -3.80
CA SER A 345 -8.76 -4.91 -4.68
C SER A 345 -8.67 -5.73 -5.96
N LYS A 346 -7.47 -6.18 -6.34
CA LYS A 346 -7.21 -6.79 -7.65
C LYS A 346 -6.72 -8.22 -7.58
N ALA A 347 -5.97 -8.58 -6.56
CA ALA A 347 -5.31 -9.87 -6.44
C ALA A 347 -6.30 -11.06 -6.50
N GLY A 348 -7.52 -10.90 -5.97
CA GLY A 348 -8.57 -11.90 -6.08
C GLY A 348 -8.95 -12.23 -7.53
N THR A 349 -8.94 -11.24 -8.44
CA THR A 349 -9.19 -11.46 -9.86
C THR A 349 -8.09 -12.30 -10.49
N TYR A 350 -6.81 -11.96 -10.24
CA TYR A 350 -5.67 -12.75 -10.73
C TYR A 350 -5.67 -14.16 -10.16
N TYR A 351 -5.93 -14.31 -8.87
CA TYR A 351 -6.04 -15.60 -8.20
C TYR A 351 -7.08 -16.49 -8.87
N ASN A 352 -8.30 -15.97 -9.08
CA ASN A 352 -9.40 -16.73 -9.66
C ASN A 352 -9.13 -17.13 -11.12
N GLU A 353 -8.57 -16.24 -11.95
CA GLU A 353 -8.27 -16.56 -13.35
C GLU A 353 -7.12 -17.58 -13.48
N LEU A 354 -6.07 -17.48 -12.67
CA LEU A 354 -4.99 -18.47 -12.65
C LEU A 354 -5.52 -19.84 -12.18
N LYS A 355 -6.32 -19.86 -11.12
CA LYS A 355 -6.94 -21.08 -10.60
C LYS A 355 -7.87 -21.72 -11.62
N ALA A 356 -8.71 -20.92 -12.29
CA ALA A 356 -9.57 -21.39 -13.38
C ALA A 356 -8.76 -21.97 -14.55
N ALA A 357 -7.57 -21.47 -14.78
CA ALA A 357 -6.61 -22.03 -15.75
C ALA A 357 -5.89 -23.30 -15.25
N GLY A 358 -6.13 -23.77 -14.02
CA GLY A 358 -5.48 -24.95 -13.43
C GLY A 358 -4.05 -24.70 -12.96
N ILE A 359 -3.67 -23.44 -12.71
CA ILE A 359 -2.34 -23.05 -12.21
C ILE A 359 -2.39 -23.03 -10.69
N PRO A 360 -1.50 -23.76 -9.98
CA PRO A 360 -1.39 -23.64 -8.53
C PRO A 360 -0.91 -22.24 -8.18
N VAL A 361 -1.70 -21.50 -7.43
CA VAL A 361 -1.44 -20.09 -7.11
C VAL A 361 -1.61 -19.84 -5.63
N TRP A 362 -0.67 -19.14 -5.07
CA TRP A 362 -0.74 -18.56 -3.72
C TRP A 362 -0.85 -17.06 -3.82
N CYS A 363 -1.73 -16.48 -3.04
CA CYS A 363 -1.92 -15.05 -2.98
C CYS A 363 -1.88 -14.56 -1.53
N ASP A 364 -0.99 -13.61 -1.27
CA ASP A 364 -1.00 -12.88 -0.02
C ASP A 364 -2.12 -11.83 -0.06
N LEU A 365 -3.36 -12.30 0.08
CA LEU A 365 -4.51 -11.42 0.23
C LEU A 365 -4.37 -10.71 1.58
N SER A 366 -3.92 -9.46 1.55
CA SER A 366 -4.05 -8.57 2.69
C SER A 366 -5.53 -8.30 2.91
N GLY A 367 -6.09 -8.84 4.00
CA GLY A 367 -7.51 -8.75 4.31
C GLY A 367 -8.23 -10.10 4.30
N GLY A 368 -9.46 -10.10 4.76
CA GLY A 368 -10.36 -11.25 4.68
C GLY A 368 -10.24 -12.28 5.80
N PHE A 369 -9.36 -12.10 6.79
CA PHE A 369 -9.32 -13.02 7.93
C PHE A 369 -10.67 -13.08 8.66
N PHE A 370 -11.21 -11.94 9.02
CA PHE A 370 -12.51 -11.84 9.70
C PHE A 370 -13.71 -12.15 8.78
N GLU A 371 -13.53 -11.99 7.45
CA GLU A 371 -14.54 -12.28 6.43
C GLU A 371 -14.53 -13.74 5.98
N SER A 372 -13.50 -14.51 6.35
CA SER A 372 -13.42 -15.92 5.98
C SER A 372 -14.49 -16.74 6.70
N ALA A 373 -15.16 -17.63 5.99
CA ALA A 373 -16.33 -18.37 6.48
C ALA A 373 -16.03 -19.18 7.75
N GLU A 374 -14.84 -19.79 7.81
CA GLU A 374 -14.41 -20.57 8.99
C GLU A 374 -14.22 -19.70 10.22
N ILE A 375 -13.71 -18.48 10.07
CA ILE A 375 -13.52 -17.54 11.18
C ILE A 375 -14.85 -16.91 11.58
N MET A 376 -15.68 -16.50 10.62
CA MET A 376 -17.02 -15.97 10.89
C MET A 376 -17.87 -16.98 11.69
N THR A 377 -17.84 -18.26 11.29
CA THR A 377 -18.55 -19.34 11.98
C THR A 377 -18.01 -19.50 13.40
N MET A 378 -16.70 -19.54 13.56
CA MET A 378 -16.07 -19.73 14.86
C MET A 378 -16.30 -18.53 15.79
N LEU A 379 -16.18 -17.31 15.30
CA LEU A 379 -16.51 -16.10 16.07
C LEU A 379 -17.98 -16.06 16.47
N SER A 380 -18.89 -16.52 15.61
CA SER A 380 -20.31 -16.66 15.94
C SER A 380 -20.51 -17.68 17.05
N LEU A 381 -19.83 -18.81 17.01
CA LEU A 381 -19.89 -19.84 18.06
C LEU A 381 -19.35 -19.30 19.40
N LEU A 382 -18.22 -18.59 19.41
CA LEU A 382 -17.67 -17.95 20.61
C LEU A 382 -18.65 -16.91 21.19
N LYS A 383 -19.29 -16.11 20.33
CA LYS A 383 -20.33 -15.15 20.74
C LYS A 383 -21.56 -15.84 21.35
N VAL A 384 -21.95 -17.02 20.87
CA VAL A 384 -23.06 -17.83 21.41
C VAL A 384 -22.68 -18.45 22.78
N ILE A 385 -21.46 -18.95 22.88
CA ILE A 385 -20.95 -19.51 24.15
C ILE A 385 -20.88 -18.41 25.22
N ASP A 386 -20.43 -17.20 24.88
CA ASP A 386 -20.44 -16.05 25.78
C ASP A 386 -21.88 -15.65 26.16
N ASN A 387 -22.75 -15.46 25.15
CA ASN A 387 -24.14 -15.10 25.36
C ASN A 387 -25.07 -15.75 24.31
N PRO A 388 -25.79 -16.83 24.66
CA PRO A 388 -26.66 -17.57 23.74
C PRO A 388 -27.92 -16.80 23.31
N LEU A 389 -28.25 -15.69 23.98
CA LEU A 389 -29.39 -14.85 23.61
C LEU A 389 -29.14 -13.96 22.41
N ARG A 390 -27.99 -14.06 21.78
CA ARG A 390 -27.68 -13.33 20.54
C ARG A 390 -28.22 -14.10 19.33
N ASP A 391 -29.37 -13.71 18.82
CA ASP A 391 -30.08 -14.41 17.74
C ASP A 391 -29.26 -14.59 16.46
N ILE A 392 -28.56 -13.54 15.97
CA ILE A 392 -27.79 -13.61 14.72
C ILE A 392 -26.62 -14.58 14.81
N PRO A 393 -25.74 -14.52 15.83
CA PRO A 393 -24.70 -15.52 15.99
C PRO A 393 -25.25 -16.95 16.15
N LEU A 394 -26.33 -17.13 16.92
CA LEU A 394 -26.92 -18.45 17.13
C LEU A 394 -27.47 -19.02 15.81
N LEU A 395 -28.17 -18.20 15.00
CA LEU A 395 -28.64 -18.60 13.69
C LEU A 395 -27.48 -19.00 12.78
N SER A 396 -26.41 -18.20 12.74
CA SER A 396 -25.22 -18.50 11.95
C SER A 396 -24.60 -19.84 12.33
N VAL A 397 -24.52 -20.14 13.62
CA VAL A 397 -23.97 -21.41 14.13
C VAL A 397 -24.88 -22.60 13.80
N LEU A 398 -26.18 -22.47 13.98
CA LEU A 398 -27.15 -23.51 13.65
C LEU A 398 -27.09 -23.91 12.18
N MET A 399 -26.97 -22.90 11.29
CA MET A 399 -26.90 -23.12 9.85
C MET A 399 -25.49 -23.50 9.35
N SER A 400 -24.50 -23.48 10.22
CA SER A 400 -23.13 -23.85 9.88
C SER A 400 -22.99 -25.39 9.73
N PRO A 401 -21.89 -25.87 9.13
CA PRO A 401 -21.60 -27.29 9.03
C PRO A 401 -21.52 -28.02 10.38
N ILE A 402 -21.40 -27.29 11.51
CA ILE A 402 -21.36 -27.88 12.84
C ILE A 402 -22.70 -28.53 13.21
N TYR A 403 -23.82 -27.85 12.93
CA TYR A 403 -25.16 -28.37 13.25
C TYR A 403 -26.04 -28.63 12.04
N GLY A 404 -25.77 -28.03 10.90
CA GLY A 404 -26.38 -28.34 9.61
C GLY A 404 -27.87 -28.00 9.46
N TYR A 405 -28.41 -27.08 10.25
CA TYR A 405 -29.80 -26.66 10.11
C TYR A 405 -30.04 -25.95 8.79
N THR A 406 -31.18 -26.24 8.15
CA THR A 406 -31.60 -25.54 6.95
C THR A 406 -32.29 -24.20 7.29
N ALA A 407 -32.33 -23.29 6.32
CA ALA A 407 -33.06 -22.02 6.47
C ALA A 407 -34.56 -22.24 6.81
N GLU A 408 -35.14 -23.32 6.29
CA GLU A 408 -36.54 -23.70 6.51
C GLU A 408 -36.77 -24.15 7.96
N GLN A 409 -35.88 -24.98 8.50
CA GLN A 409 -35.91 -25.38 9.91
C GLN A 409 -35.72 -24.18 10.86
N ALA A 410 -34.80 -23.28 10.55
CA ALA A 410 -34.59 -22.05 11.32
C ALA A 410 -35.83 -21.11 11.27
N ALA A 411 -36.48 -21.00 10.12
CA ALA A 411 -37.71 -20.21 9.98
C ALA A 411 -38.88 -20.82 10.77
N LEU A 412 -39.06 -22.13 10.75
CA LEU A 412 -40.05 -22.83 11.56
C LEU A 412 -39.81 -22.60 13.05
N MET A 413 -38.57 -22.78 13.51
CA MET A 413 -38.17 -22.50 14.88
C MET A 413 -38.53 -21.07 15.30
N ARG A 414 -38.29 -20.07 14.44
CA ARG A 414 -38.64 -18.67 14.71
C ARG A 414 -40.13 -18.42 14.71
N SER A 415 -40.90 -19.12 13.87
CA SER A 415 -42.35 -18.96 13.76
C SER A 415 -43.12 -19.36 15.03
N GLU A 416 -42.62 -20.35 15.76
CA GLU A 416 -43.20 -20.82 17.00
C GLU A 416 -42.94 -19.86 18.18
N SER A 417 -41.98 -18.93 18.06
CA SER A 417 -41.59 -18.04 19.15
C SER A 417 -41.20 -16.64 18.69
N ARG A 418 -42.14 -15.93 18.05
CA ARG A 418 -41.91 -14.62 17.44
C ARG A 418 -41.42 -13.53 18.39
N ASN A 419 -41.81 -13.59 19.69
CA ASN A 419 -41.58 -12.54 20.69
C ASN A 419 -40.51 -12.90 21.72
N SER A 420 -39.79 -14.01 21.55
CA SER A 420 -38.69 -14.43 22.44
C SER A 420 -37.39 -14.61 21.64
N SER A 421 -36.28 -14.83 22.35
CA SER A 421 -34.99 -15.11 21.68
C SER A 421 -35.05 -16.43 20.91
N LEU A 422 -34.19 -16.56 19.89
CA LEU A 422 -34.04 -17.82 19.14
C LEU A 422 -33.59 -18.97 20.07
N TYR A 423 -32.80 -18.65 21.12
CA TYR A 423 -32.40 -19.63 22.14
C TYR A 423 -33.57 -20.16 22.97
N ASP A 424 -34.53 -19.29 23.34
CA ASP A 424 -35.75 -19.71 24.02
C ASP A 424 -36.61 -20.61 23.13
N ALA A 425 -36.68 -20.29 21.83
CA ALA A 425 -37.37 -21.16 20.87
C ALA A 425 -36.71 -22.54 20.79
N LEU A 426 -35.37 -22.57 20.66
CA LEU A 426 -34.59 -23.80 20.65
C LEU A 426 -34.77 -24.64 21.94
N LEU A 427 -34.80 -23.98 23.11
CA LEU A 427 -35.09 -24.65 24.40
C LEU A 427 -36.47 -25.29 24.44
N ARG A 428 -37.50 -24.65 23.89
CA ARG A 428 -38.85 -25.24 23.82
C ARG A 428 -38.90 -26.46 22.91
N ILE A 429 -38.29 -26.35 21.75
CA ILE A 429 -38.26 -27.42 20.75
C ILE A 429 -37.44 -28.60 21.25
N SER A 430 -36.39 -28.38 22.06
CA SER A 430 -35.54 -29.42 22.63
C SER A 430 -36.28 -30.44 23.53
N ALA A 431 -37.49 -30.10 23.96
CA ALA A 431 -38.33 -31.03 24.72
C ALA A 431 -38.89 -32.17 23.86
N THR A 432 -38.99 -32.00 22.57
CA THR A 432 -39.57 -32.95 21.60
C THR A 432 -38.65 -33.34 20.47
N ASP A 433 -37.60 -32.53 20.21
CA ASP A 433 -36.62 -32.73 19.13
C ASP A 433 -35.24 -33.08 19.74
N THR A 434 -34.74 -34.25 19.41
CA THR A 434 -33.45 -34.75 19.92
C THR A 434 -32.27 -33.93 19.36
N ALA A 435 -32.33 -33.45 18.13
CA ALA A 435 -31.27 -32.62 17.54
C ALA A 435 -31.16 -31.27 18.27
N ALA A 436 -32.30 -30.63 18.57
CA ALA A 436 -32.32 -29.41 19.35
C ALA A 436 -31.83 -29.63 20.79
N ALA A 437 -32.15 -30.78 21.37
CA ALA A 437 -31.66 -31.14 22.71
C ALA A 437 -30.14 -31.33 22.75
N GLU A 438 -29.55 -31.93 21.70
CA GLU A 438 -28.10 -32.07 21.57
C GLU A 438 -27.41 -30.71 21.44
N VAL A 439 -27.93 -29.80 20.59
CA VAL A 439 -27.40 -28.42 20.45
C VAL A 439 -27.39 -27.70 21.81
N ILE A 440 -28.47 -27.75 22.58
CA ILE A 440 -28.56 -27.13 23.90
C ILE A 440 -27.53 -27.74 24.85
N LYS A 441 -27.40 -29.05 24.83
CA LYS A 441 -26.43 -29.77 25.65
C LYS A 441 -25.00 -29.36 25.32
N ASP A 442 -24.67 -29.29 24.04
CA ASP A 442 -23.36 -28.89 23.56
C ASP A 442 -23.03 -27.43 23.95
N ILE A 443 -23.95 -26.48 23.71
CA ILE A 443 -23.79 -25.09 24.12
C ILE A 443 -23.52 -25.00 25.65
N ASN A 444 -24.29 -25.72 26.49
CA ASN A 444 -24.11 -25.69 27.93
C ASN A 444 -22.78 -26.33 28.36
N CYS A 445 -22.37 -27.42 27.72
CA CYS A 445 -21.07 -28.04 27.94
C CYS A 445 -19.91 -27.09 27.60
N LEU A 446 -19.95 -26.47 26.44
CA LEU A 446 -18.94 -25.52 25.98
C LEU A 446 -18.90 -24.25 26.87
N ARG A 447 -20.05 -23.75 27.32
CA ARG A 447 -20.12 -22.65 28.28
C ARG A 447 -19.44 -23.01 29.62
N SER A 448 -19.71 -24.20 30.14
CA SER A 448 -19.07 -24.66 31.37
C SER A 448 -17.55 -24.81 31.22
N ALA A 449 -17.09 -25.36 30.11
CA ALA A 449 -15.68 -25.51 29.79
C ALA A 449 -14.97 -24.13 29.66
N SER A 450 -15.62 -23.15 29.03
CA SER A 450 -15.05 -21.80 28.84
C SER A 450 -14.80 -21.02 30.12
N LEU A 451 -15.46 -21.42 31.24
CA LEU A 451 -15.26 -20.82 32.56
C LEU A 451 -14.10 -21.46 33.34
N SER A 452 -13.68 -22.67 32.97
CA SER A 452 -12.66 -23.43 33.67
C SER A 452 -11.32 -23.54 32.95
N MET A 453 -11.24 -23.14 31.70
CA MET A 453 -10.03 -23.25 30.87
C MET A 453 -9.53 -21.87 30.44
N PRO A 454 -8.20 -21.68 30.27
CA PRO A 454 -7.65 -20.56 29.53
C PRO A 454 -8.23 -20.48 28.11
N THR A 455 -8.29 -19.30 27.52
CA THR A 455 -8.94 -19.09 26.21
C THR A 455 -8.21 -19.83 25.07
N GLU A 456 -6.87 -19.91 25.13
CA GLU A 456 -6.06 -20.69 24.18
C GLU A 456 -6.45 -22.17 24.24
N GLU A 457 -6.46 -22.77 25.43
CA GLU A 457 -6.81 -24.18 25.65
C GLU A 457 -8.28 -24.47 25.32
N PHE A 458 -9.16 -23.52 25.65
CA PHE A 458 -10.57 -23.62 25.30
C PHE A 458 -10.83 -23.66 23.80
N LEU A 459 -10.13 -22.85 23.00
CA LEU A 459 -10.26 -22.90 21.55
C LEU A 459 -9.83 -24.24 20.97
N ILE A 460 -8.74 -24.81 21.46
CA ILE A 460 -8.28 -26.14 21.03
C ILE A 460 -9.32 -27.20 21.40
N TYR A 461 -9.82 -27.18 22.62
CA TYR A 461 -10.90 -28.06 23.08
C TYR A 461 -12.17 -27.92 22.25
N LEU A 462 -12.54 -26.66 21.88
CA LEU A 462 -13.70 -26.37 21.05
C LEU A 462 -13.56 -26.98 19.65
N PHE A 463 -12.39 -26.87 19.03
CA PHE A 463 -12.12 -27.45 17.72
C PHE A 463 -12.19 -28.98 17.75
N ASP A 464 -11.64 -29.60 18.78
CA ASP A 464 -11.67 -31.05 18.96
C ASP A 464 -13.11 -31.53 19.23
N LYS A 465 -13.85 -30.87 20.12
CA LYS A 465 -15.21 -31.21 20.46
C LYS A 465 -16.20 -31.09 19.29
N THR A 466 -15.99 -30.13 18.41
CA THR A 466 -16.87 -29.90 17.23
C THR A 466 -16.34 -30.57 15.96
N ASP A 467 -15.19 -31.21 16.01
CA ASP A 467 -14.44 -31.75 14.84
C ASP A 467 -14.28 -30.72 13.71
N TYR A 468 -14.26 -29.42 14.08
CA TYR A 468 -14.35 -28.33 13.11
C TYR A 468 -13.12 -28.22 12.20
N ILE A 469 -11.93 -28.56 12.71
CA ILE A 469 -10.70 -28.59 11.89
C ILE A 469 -10.84 -29.63 10.77
N SER A 470 -11.32 -30.85 11.08
CA SER A 470 -11.52 -31.89 10.06
C SER A 470 -12.57 -31.46 9.03
N LEU A 471 -13.66 -30.82 9.49
CA LEU A 471 -14.70 -30.28 8.61
C LEU A 471 -14.14 -29.26 7.63
N VAL A 472 -13.36 -28.27 8.09
CA VAL A 472 -12.83 -27.23 7.21
C VAL A 472 -11.71 -27.73 6.31
N LYS A 473 -10.93 -28.73 6.76
CA LYS A 473 -9.91 -29.39 5.93
C LYS A 473 -10.51 -30.11 4.72
N ALA A 474 -11.70 -30.68 4.85
CA ALA A 474 -12.42 -31.32 3.76
C ALA A 474 -13.03 -30.36 2.74
N MET A 475 -13.06 -29.05 3.06
CA MET A 475 -13.57 -28.00 2.17
C MET A 475 -12.51 -27.52 1.19
N GLU A 476 -12.95 -26.77 0.19
CA GLU A 476 -12.05 -26.07 -0.72
C GLU A 476 -11.10 -25.13 0.04
N ASN A 477 -9.79 -25.16 -0.28
CA ASN A 477 -8.71 -24.46 0.42
C ASN A 477 -8.58 -24.86 1.91
N GLY A 478 -8.76 -26.14 2.25
CA GLY A 478 -8.79 -26.64 3.61
C GLY A 478 -7.56 -26.29 4.44
N GLU A 479 -6.36 -26.34 3.87
CA GLU A 479 -5.11 -25.97 4.55
C GLU A 479 -5.08 -24.49 4.96
N GLN A 480 -5.57 -23.60 4.08
CA GLN A 480 -5.68 -22.17 4.39
C GLN A 480 -6.68 -21.93 5.53
N ARG A 481 -7.80 -22.66 5.51
CA ARG A 481 -8.83 -22.56 6.56
C ARG A 481 -8.32 -23.04 7.90
N GLU A 482 -7.60 -24.16 7.93
CA GLU A 482 -6.92 -24.64 9.14
C GLU A 482 -5.92 -23.62 9.66
N ALA A 483 -5.07 -23.07 8.78
CA ALA A 483 -4.10 -22.05 9.18
C ALA A 483 -4.78 -20.81 9.80
N ASN A 484 -5.93 -20.39 9.28
CA ASN A 484 -6.73 -19.31 9.84
C ASN A 484 -7.24 -19.65 11.25
N LEU A 485 -7.72 -20.87 11.49
CA LEU A 485 -8.15 -21.30 12.83
C LEU A 485 -6.97 -21.34 13.82
N LEU A 486 -5.81 -21.84 13.41
CA LEU A 486 -4.61 -21.84 14.25
C LEU A 486 -4.13 -20.42 14.55
N LYS A 487 -4.28 -19.48 13.60
CA LYS A 487 -4.01 -18.06 13.85
C LYS A 487 -4.94 -17.48 14.91
N LEU A 488 -6.22 -17.86 14.93
CA LEU A 488 -7.17 -17.44 15.96
C LEU A 488 -6.73 -17.95 17.36
N VAL A 489 -6.20 -19.17 17.46
CA VAL A 489 -5.59 -19.70 18.70
C VAL A 489 -4.39 -18.86 19.12
N GLY A 490 -3.51 -18.51 18.17
CA GLY A 490 -2.37 -17.62 18.44
C GLY A 490 -2.79 -16.23 18.95
N MET A 491 -3.92 -15.71 18.47
CA MET A 491 -4.49 -14.44 18.97
C MET A 491 -5.02 -14.58 20.39
N ALA A 492 -5.63 -15.72 20.74
CA ALA A 492 -6.07 -16.00 22.12
C ALA A 492 -4.87 -16.05 23.07
N LYS A 493 -3.80 -16.74 22.68
CA LYS A 493 -2.54 -16.78 23.43
C LYS A 493 -1.94 -15.39 23.64
N GLN A 494 -1.93 -14.54 22.62
CA GLN A 494 -1.43 -13.18 22.73
C GLN A 494 -2.31 -12.32 23.66
N TYR A 495 -3.63 -12.47 23.57
CA TYR A 495 -4.60 -11.82 24.45
C TYR A 495 -4.32 -12.15 25.92
N GLU A 496 -4.10 -13.42 26.25
CA GLU A 496 -3.80 -13.85 27.63
C GLU A 496 -2.44 -13.34 28.11
N LYS A 497 -1.41 -13.39 27.25
CA LYS A 497 -0.08 -12.81 27.57
C LYS A 497 -0.14 -11.32 27.85
N SER A 498 -1.08 -10.59 27.24
CA SER A 498 -1.30 -9.17 27.51
C SER A 498 -2.15 -8.88 28.76
N GLY A 499 -2.45 -9.90 29.58
CA GLY A 499 -3.22 -9.79 30.82
C GLY A 499 -4.74 -9.90 30.63
N GLY A 500 -5.19 -10.25 29.42
CA GLY A 500 -6.59 -10.50 29.13
C GLY A 500 -7.10 -11.79 29.77
N GLN A 501 -8.36 -11.82 30.21
CA GLN A 501 -8.95 -12.98 30.89
C GLN A 501 -10.34 -13.29 30.36
N GLY A 502 -10.62 -14.60 30.26
CA GLY A 502 -11.93 -15.17 29.96
C GLY A 502 -12.45 -14.93 28.56
N LEU A 503 -13.38 -15.81 28.15
CA LEU A 503 -13.92 -15.83 26.78
C LEU A 503 -14.62 -14.52 26.39
N GLY A 504 -15.45 -13.94 27.27
CA GLY A 504 -16.15 -12.68 27.00
C GLY A 504 -15.20 -11.50 26.76
N GLY A 505 -14.05 -11.47 27.45
CA GLY A 505 -12.99 -10.51 27.21
C GLY A 505 -12.34 -10.71 25.85
N PHE A 506 -12.05 -11.95 25.48
CA PHE A 506 -11.50 -12.31 24.17
C PHE A 506 -12.46 -11.96 23.02
N VAL A 507 -13.75 -12.26 23.15
CA VAL A 507 -14.76 -11.90 22.16
C VAL A 507 -14.79 -10.38 21.93
N ARG A 508 -14.72 -9.57 22.99
CA ARG A 508 -14.62 -8.10 22.86
C ARG A 508 -13.31 -7.67 22.19
N TYR A 509 -12.19 -8.28 22.59
CA TYR A 509 -10.88 -8.01 21.99
C TYR A 509 -10.87 -8.25 20.48
N ILE A 510 -11.41 -9.40 20.03
CA ILE A 510 -11.51 -9.72 18.60
C ILE A 510 -12.47 -8.77 17.87
N THR A 511 -13.62 -8.45 18.47
CA THR A 511 -14.58 -7.50 17.85
C THR A 511 -13.95 -6.12 17.66
N ASN A 512 -13.21 -5.64 18.65
CA ASN A 512 -12.47 -4.38 18.51
C ASN A 512 -11.36 -4.48 17.46
N MET A 513 -10.68 -5.62 17.34
CA MET A 513 -9.68 -5.84 16.28
C MET A 513 -10.31 -5.83 14.88
N GLU A 514 -11.48 -6.44 14.72
CA GLU A 514 -12.26 -6.43 13.48
C GLU A 514 -12.60 -5.00 13.05
N GLU A 515 -12.99 -4.13 13.99
CA GLU A 515 -13.29 -2.72 13.73
C GLU A 515 -12.03 -1.88 13.39
N VAL A 516 -10.92 -2.12 14.10
CA VAL A 516 -9.69 -1.33 13.95
C VAL A 516 -8.81 -1.81 12.79
N LYS A 517 -8.82 -3.11 12.51
CA LYS A 517 -8.00 -3.76 11.47
C LYS A 517 -8.85 -4.70 10.62
N PRO A 518 -9.84 -4.17 9.87
CA PRO A 518 -10.68 -5.01 9.00
C PRO A 518 -9.85 -5.77 7.96
N ASP A 519 -8.71 -5.21 7.53
CA ASP A 519 -7.80 -5.79 6.55
C ASP A 519 -6.76 -6.77 7.15
N LEU A 520 -7.05 -7.41 8.28
CA LEU A 520 -6.14 -8.41 8.84
C LEU A 520 -5.97 -9.56 7.83
N SER A 521 -4.72 -9.81 7.43
CA SER A 521 -4.40 -10.87 6.45
C SER A 521 -4.76 -12.25 6.98
N CYS A 522 -5.18 -13.16 6.11
CA CYS A 522 -5.29 -14.58 6.43
C CYS A 522 -3.95 -15.17 6.92
N ALA A 523 -4.00 -16.30 7.61
CA ALA A 523 -2.78 -17.01 8.00
C ALA A 523 -2.04 -17.52 6.75
N GLN A 524 -0.73 -17.67 6.86
CA GLN A 524 0.05 -18.32 5.80
C GLN A 524 0.13 -19.82 6.11
N PRO A 525 -0.30 -20.70 5.18
CA PRO A 525 -0.04 -22.13 5.35
C PRO A 525 1.47 -22.39 5.40
N THR A 526 1.91 -23.18 6.35
CA THR A 526 3.35 -23.44 6.59
C THR A 526 3.97 -24.43 5.59
N ALA A 527 3.18 -25.13 4.80
CA ALA A 527 3.64 -26.15 3.87
C ALA A 527 3.31 -25.77 2.41
N GLU A 528 4.30 -25.87 1.52
CA GLU A 528 4.17 -25.93 0.06
C GLU A 528 3.89 -24.65 -0.76
N VAL A 529 4.15 -23.45 -0.25
CA VAL A 529 4.13 -22.24 -1.12
C VAL A 529 5.26 -22.25 -2.17
N SER A 530 6.27 -23.10 -1.99
CA SER A 530 7.44 -23.16 -2.89
C SER A 530 7.10 -23.60 -4.33
N GLY A 531 6.09 -24.45 -4.51
CA GLY A 531 5.66 -24.95 -5.82
C GLY A 531 4.54 -24.17 -6.49
N MET A 532 4.11 -23.02 -5.96
CA MET A 532 2.98 -22.24 -6.46
C MET A 532 3.41 -20.89 -7.04
N VAL A 533 2.68 -20.41 -8.05
CA VAL A 533 2.79 -19.03 -8.52
C VAL A 533 2.42 -18.07 -7.38
N LYS A 534 3.26 -17.08 -7.09
CA LYS A 534 3.05 -16.13 -5.99
C LYS A 534 2.43 -14.84 -6.51
N ILE A 535 1.38 -14.36 -5.84
CA ILE A 535 0.83 -13.02 -6.07
C ILE A 535 1.06 -12.20 -4.81
N MET A 536 1.82 -11.10 -4.92
CA MET A 536 2.11 -10.25 -3.77
C MET A 536 2.24 -8.77 -4.15
N SER A 537 2.34 -7.90 -3.14
CA SER A 537 2.62 -6.48 -3.40
C SER A 537 4.10 -6.24 -3.68
N ILE A 538 4.39 -5.18 -4.47
CA ILE A 538 5.76 -4.67 -4.66
C ILE A 538 6.45 -4.38 -3.31
N HIS A 539 5.70 -3.89 -2.30
CA HIS A 539 6.26 -3.61 -0.98
C HIS A 539 6.74 -4.88 -0.25
N LYS A 540 5.99 -5.98 -0.37
CA LYS A 540 6.34 -7.27 0.27
C LYS A 540 7.45 -8.01 -0.47
N SER A 541 7.69 -7.68 -1.73
CA SER A 541 8.76 -8.27 -2.52
C SER A 541 10.14 -7.66 -2.25
N LYS A 542 10.19 -6.52 -1.54
CA LYS A 542 11.47 -5.88 -1.19
C LYS A 542 12.35 -6.84 -0.39
N GLY A 543 13.63 -6.93 -0.77
CA GLY A 543 14.58 -7.88 -0.18
C GLY A 543 14.46 -9.33 -0.68
N LEU A 544 13.45 -9.66 -1.49
CA LEU A 544 13.25 -10.99 -2.06
C LEU A 544 13.79 -11.08 -3.50
N GLN A 545 14.01 -12.32 -3.96
CA GLN A 545 14.48 -12.63 -5.31
C GLN A 545 13.55 -13.67 -5.94
N PHE A 546 13.28 -13.51 -7.24
CA PHE A 546 12.40 -14.40 -7.98
C PHE A 546 13.02 -14.74 -9.34
N PRO A 547 12.98 -15.99 -9.78
CA PRO A 547 13.47 -16.37 -11.10
C PRO A 547 12.74 -15.67 -12.25
N VAL A 548 11.41 -15.56 -12.15
CA VAL A 548 10.57 -14.83 -13.12
C VAL A 548 9.64 -13.88 -12.38
N CYS A 549 9.80 -12.57 -12.66
CA CYS A 549 9.04 -11.50 -12.04
C CYS A 549 8.10 -10.86 -13.06
N ILE A 550 6.79 -10.90 -12.81
CA ILE A 550 5.75 -10.30 -13.65
C ILE A 550 5.18 -9.09 -12.93
N ILE A 551 5.42 -7.89 -13.47
CA ILE A 551 4.83 -6.66 -12.94
C ILE A 551 3.50 -6.42 -13.65
N ALA A 552 2.40 -6.57 -12.92
CA ALA A 552 1.06 -6.46 -13.47
C ALA A 552 0.34 -5.17 -13.04
N GLY A 553 -0.66 -4.75 -13.82
CA GLY A 553 -1.45 -3.55 -13.55
C GLY A 553 -0.72 -2.24 -13.79
N CYS A 554 0.32 -2.21 -14.65
CA CYS A 554 1.14 -1.04 -14.92
C CYS A 554 0.36 0.15 -15.53
N ALA A 555 -0.76 -0.10 -16.19
CA ALA A 555 -1.64 0.94 -16.74
C ALA A 555 -2.56 1.61 -15.70
N SER A 556 -2.50 1.19 -14.44
CA SER A 556 -3.33 1.75 -13.37
C SER A 556 -2.91 3.19 -13.05
N ARG A 557 -3.90 4.10 -12.99
CA ARG A 557 -3.66 5.50 -12.61
C ARG A 557 -3.26 5.60 -11.15
N PHE A 558 -2.44 6.60 -10.83
CA PHE A 558 -2.14 6.95 -9.45
C PHE A 558 -3.37 7.47 -8.72
N ASN A 559 -3.53 7.08 -7.45
CA ASN A 559 -4.58 7.64 -6.60
C ASN A 559 -4.28 9.11 -6.30
N LYS A 560 -5.25 9.98 -6.58
CA LYS A 560 -5.17 11.43 -6.31
C LYS A 560 -6.07 11.87 -5.15
N GLN A 561 -6.59 10.93 -4.34
CA GLN A 561 -7.52 11.27 -3.25
C GLN A 561 -6.90 12.20 -2.22
N ASP A 562 -5.63 11.98 -1.87
CA ASP A 562 -4.94 12.80 -0.86
C ASP A 562 -4.74 14.24 -1.34
N ILE A 563 -4.54 14.44 -2.65
CA ILE A 563 -4.41 15.80 -3.24
C ILE A 563 -5.75 16.54 -3.21
N ASN A 564 -6.87 15.81 -3.24
CA ASN A 564 -8.22 16.36 -3.20
C ASN A 564 -8.81 16.38 -1.77
N ALA A 565 -8.02 16.05 -0.75
CA ALA A 565 -8.46 16.10 0.63
C ALA A 565 -8.72 17.55 1.07
N GLY A 566 -9.70 17.76 1.95
CA GLY A 566 -10.01 19.07 2.48
C GLY A 566 -8.91 19.67 3.39
N LEU A 567 -7.96 18.83 3.79
CA LEU A 567 -6.77 19.17 4.57
C LEU A 567 -5.56 18.53 3.92
N ILE A 568 -4.57 19.33 3.57
CA ILE A 568 -3.27 18.88 3.03
C ILE A 568 -2.16 19.39 3.94
N MET A 569 -1.19 18.54 4.23
CA MET A 569 -0.04 18.89 5.07
C MET A 569 1.27 18.63 4.33
N HIS A 570 2.19 19.57 4.42
CA HIS A 570 3.54 19.44 3.86
C HIS A 570 4.58 19.97 4.86
N LYS A 571 5.72 19.28 4.98
CA LYS A 571 6.74 19.62 6.01
C LYS A 571 7.31 21.04 5.87
N ASP A 572 7.44 21.55 4.65
CA ASP A 572 8.09 22.82 4.36
C ASP A 572 7.08 23.97 4.17
N THR A 573 5.90 23.68 3.61
CA THR A 573 4.89 24.71 3.29
C THR A 573 3.75 24.80 4.31
N GLY A 574 3.65 23.82 5.22
CA GLY A 574 2.68 23.83 6.31
C GLY A 574 1.35 23.18 5.97
N ILE A 575 0.25 23.78 6.40
CA ILE A 575 -1.10 23.22 6.33
C ILE A 575 -1.94 24.03 5.34
N GLY A 576 -2.47 23.35 4.32
CA GLY A 576 -3.47 23.87 3.40
C GLY A 576 -4.87 23.32 3.75
N LEU A 577 -5.83 24.20 3.94
CA LEU A 577 -7.23 23.86 4.19
C LEU A 577 -8.10 24.33 3.02
N MET A 578 -9.03 23.49 2.62
CA MET A 578 -10.11 23.91 1.75
C MET A 578 -11.10 24.78 2.54
N TYR A 579 -11.36 26.00 2.07
CA TYR A 579 -12.38 26.84 2.67
C TYR A 579 -13.79 26.33 2.29
N ARG A 580 -14.67 26.25 3.29
CA ARG A 580 -16.09 25.95 3.08
C ARG A 580 -16.95 27.06 3.72
N ASP A 581 -17.72 27.74 2.90
CA ASP A 581 -18.78 28.65 3.33
C ASP A 581 -20.09 27.87 3.40
N SER A 582 -20.54 27.55 4.62
CA SER A 582 -21.77 26.76 4.83
C SER A 582 -23.06 27.55 4.55
N GLU A 583 -23.01 28.88 4.56
CA GLU A 583 -24.19 29.72 4.27
C GLU A 583 -24.44 29.82 2.77
N ARG A 584 -23.37 29.79 1.97
CA ARG A 584 -23.45 29.91 0.50
C ARG A 584 -23.23 28.59 -0.22
N ASP A 585 -22.93 27.50 0.51
CA ASP A 585 -22.53 26.18 0.00
C ASP A 585 -21.38 26.23 -1.04
N ILE A 586 -20.42 27.11 -0.79
CA ILE A 586 -19.24 27.29 -1.64
C ILE A 586 -18.06 26.56 -1.01
N ARG A 587 -17.32 25.82 -1.83
CA ARG A 587 -16.03 25.20 -1.47
C ARG A 587 -14.98 25.63 -2.47
N TYR A 588 -13.81 26.02 -1.99
CA TYR A 588 -12.66 26.30 -2.84
C TYR A 588 -11.35 26.07 -2.07
N ASN A 589 -10.31 25.79 -2.83
CA ASN A 589 -8.96 25.65 -2.28
C ASN A 589 -8.44 27.01 -1.84
N THR A 590 -7.76 27.06 -0.72
CA THR A 590 -7.01 28.23 -0.28
C THR A 590 -5.54 28.05 -0.59
N LEU A 591 -4.77 29.13 -0.54
CA LEU A 591 -3.31 29.08 -0.71
C LEU A 591 -2.63 28.33 0.41
#